data_643a5a5a470d10a24b30d100973b1bc9
#
_entry.id   643a5a5a470d10a24b30d100973b1bc9
#
_cell.length_a   1.000
_cell.length_b   1.000
_cell.length_c   1.000
_cell.angle_alpha   90.00
_cell.angle_beta   90.00
_cell.angle_gamma   90.00
#
_symmetry.space_group_name_H-M   'P 1'
#
loop_
_entity.id
_entity.type
_entity.pdbx_description
1 polymer ?
#
loop_
_entity_poly.entity_id
_entity_poly.type
_entity_poly.pdbx_seq_one_letter_code
_entity_poly.pdbx_strand_id
1 'polypeptide(L)'
;MGAGELRITCLGHAGLHVETSYGTILCDPWVNPAYFESWFVFPDNSGLDWDHFGKVDYLYVSHLHKDHFDAELLRRHVSRSATVLLPDFPVPDLREALERLGFAEFVVLRSGEVAELGGLRLMGQALQAPADGPLGDSVLAVDDGTARMLNQNDARPTELDALRSFGPYDVHLLQFSGAIWWPWSYELPEAAKRSFGAVKRANGMDRAARYVTEIGARHVVPFAGPPCFLDEELFGLNDLTGDPANTFPDQTVFLDYLRERGIEGGQLMTPGAVLDVGPGHCEVRWPAGADQALEPFTDKARYLRDYAARMQDKIAAGKRGWPAAGIDVLSELKAWFEPLFELADHIRAGVGGPVLLDTGDEQPIVIDFPAGEVRAFAGEACRYQFSIGRPLVERLIADHQTDWVNSLFLSMRFRARRIGPYNEYVYTFFKCLSPERVMYAEGWYASKSHDEEEIQLGDWIIQRRCPHMCGDLSRFGQTTGSILTCAMHGWQFDLSTGRCLTSDDDSHRISSRPARVRTPGKRPSLTRVKRVPGLPELRPLEPARATGDRSKALSAPKELPAASRPKKRAAATQSRRQVRPPRGD
;
A
#
# COMPACT_ATOMS: atom_id res chain seq x y z
N MET A 1 -12.27 -29.54 20.33
CA MET A 1 -11.24 -29.40 19.29
C MET A 1 -10.64 -30.77 19.09
N GLY A 2 -10.61 -31.27 17.86
CA GLY A 2 -9.77 -32.41 17.52
C GLY A 2 -8.31 -32.01 17.75
N ALA A 3 -7.54 -32.83 18.44
CA ALA A 3 -6.12 -32.56 18.64
C ALA A 3 -5.44 -32.54 17.26
N GLY A 4 -4.87 -31.40 16.84
CA GLY A 4 -4.01 -31.30 15.67
C GLY A 4 -4.53 -30.49 14.48
N GLU A 5 -5.28 -29.41 14.69
CA GLU A 5 -5.71 -28.51 13.62
C GLU A 5 -5.39 -27.06 13.98
N LEU A 6 -4.76 -26.33 13.04
CA LEU A 6 -4.62 -24.87 13.07
C LEU A 6 -5.94 -24.28 12.55
N ARG A 7 -6.58 -23.42 13.32
CA ARG A 7 -7.83 -22.77 12.94
C ARG A 7 -7.62 -21.28 12.78
N ILE A 8 -8.02 -20.71 11.65
CA ILE A 8 -7.86 -19.29 11.32
C ILE A 8 -9.25 -18.69 11.09
N THR A 9 -9.68 -17.78 11.96
CA THR A 9 -10.90 -16.99 11.74
C THR A 9 -10.52 -15.65 11.12
N CYS A 10 -11.12 -15.32 9.98
CA CYS A 10 -10.98 -14.02 9.33
C CYS A 10 -11.77 -12.96 10.10
N LEU A 11 -11.11 -11.89 10.52
CA LEU A 11 -11.75 -10.76 11.17
C LEU A 11 -11.96 -9.57 10.23
N GLY A 12 -11.61 -9.74 8.96
CA GLY A 12 -11.70 -8.71 7.92
C GLY A 12 -10.38 -7.97 7.72
N HIS A 13 -10.15 -7.46 6.50
CA HIS A 13 -8.91 -6.84 6.05
C HIS A 13 -7.69 -7.72 6.34
N ALA A 14 -6.81 -7.30 7.26
CA ALA A 14 -5.65 -8.03 7.73
C ALA A 14 -5.88 -8.71 9.11
N GLY A 15 -7.10 -8.64 9.64
CA GLY A 15 -7.45 -9.18 10.94
C GLY A 15 -7.61 -10.70 10.93
N LEU A 16 -6.87 -11.39 11.80
CA LEU A 16 -6.99 -12.84 12.00
C LEU A 16 -7.06 -13.17 13.50
N HIS A 17 -7.87 -14.17 13.80
CA HIS A 17 -7.79 -14.88 15.08
C HIS A 17 -7.34 -16.32 14.78
N VAL A 18 -6.16 -16.68 15.28
CA VAL A 18 -5.51 -17.96 15.01
C VAL A 18 -5.52 -18.79 16.27
N GLU A 19 -6.22 -19.91 16.25
CA GLU A 19 -6.23 -20.92 17.31
C GLU A 19 -5.23 -22.01 16.96
N THR A 20 -4.28 -22.25 17.86
CA THR A 20 -3.24 -23.27 17.72
C THR A 20 -3.32 -24.26 18.88
N SER A 21 -2.55 -25.34 18.82
CA SER A 21 -2.40 -26.27 19.94
C SER A 21 -1.72 -25.64 21.19
N TYR A 22 -1.13 -24.46 21.04
CA TYR A 22 -0.30 -23.81 22.07
C TYR A 22 -0.77 -22.40 22.46
N GLY A 23 -2.01 -22.06 22.14
CA GLY A 23 -2.60 -20.77 22.45
C GLY A 23 -3.15 -20.06 21.23
N THR A 24 -3.66 -18.87 21.44
CA THR A 24 -4.38 -18.06 20.46
C THR A 24 -3.59 -16.81 20.09
N ILE A 25 -3.56 -16.47 18.80
CA ILE A 25 -2.89 -15.28 18.28
C ILE A 25 -3.93 -14.37 17.62
N LEU A 26 -3.97 -13.10 18.02
CA LEU A 26 -4.73 -12.07 17.32
C LEU A 26 -3.77 -11.26 16.44
N CYS A 27 -4.08 -11.19 15.14
CA CYS A 27 -3.29 -10.41 14.18
C CYS A 27 -4.10 -9.21 13.68
N ASP A 28 -3.49 -8.03 13.64
CA ASP A 28 -3.96 -6.81 12.97
C ASP A 28 -5.48 -6.53 13.09
N PRO A 29 -6.07 -6.50 14.30
CA PRO A 29 -7.49 -6.29 14.47
C PRO A 29 -7.89 -4.85 14.14
N TRP A 30 -8.84 -4.69 13.19
CA TRP A 30 -9.32 -3.38 12.74
C TRP A 30 -10.83 -3.38 12.49
N VAL A 31 -11.55 -2.37 13.03
CA VAL A 31 -12.99 -2.17 12.85
C VAL A 31 -13.39 -0.70 12.75
N ASN A 32 -12.63 0.22 13.33
CA ASN A 32 -12.95 1.64 13.31
C ASN A 32 -12.50 2.30 11.99
N PRO A 33 -13.19 3.36 11.51
CA PRO A 33 -12.76 4.05 10.31
C PRO A 33 -11.30 4.49 10.39
N ALA A 34 -10.55 4.27 9.31
CA ALA A 34 -9.15 4.67 9.22
C ALA A 34 -8.98 5.87 8.27
N TYR A 35 -7.82 6.55 8.38
CA TYR A 35 -7.38 7.59 7.46
C TYR A 35 -8.41 8.70 7.23
N PHE A 36 -8.76 9.43 8.31
CA PHE A 36 -9.73 10.53 8.24
C PHE A 36 -11.08 10.08 7.69
N GLU A 37 -11.65 9.01 8.27
CA GLU A 37 -12.95 8.43 7.90
C GLU A 37 -13.06 8.08 6.41
N SER A 38 -11.96 7.66 5.79
CA SER A 38 -11.92 7.28 4.38
C SER A 38 -12.04 5.79 4.16
N TRP A 39 -11.32 4.99 4.97
CA TRP A 39 -11.24 3.55 4.79
C TRP A 39 -12.10 2.81 5.79
N PHE A 40 -12.81 1.80 5.29
CA PHE A 40 -13.64 0.89 6.07
C PHE A 40 -13.33 -0.54 5.67
N VAL A 41 -13.55 -1.48 6.61
CA VAL A 41 -13.36 -2.90 6.35
C VAL A 41 -14.38 -3.39 5.33
N PHE A 42 -13.94 -4.15 4.34
CA PHE A 42 -14.82 -4.78 3.36
C PHE A 42 -14.56 -6.29 3.27
N PRO A 43 -15.60 -7.11 3.41
CA PRO A 43 -16.95 -6.79 3.92
C PRO A 43 -16.97 -6.28 5.37
N ASP A 44 -18.11 -5.69 5.79
CA ASP A 44 -18.34 -5.14 7.14
C ASP A 44 -18.10 -6.21 8.22
N ASN A 45 -17.26 -5.88 9.20
CA ASN A 45 -16.92 -6.74 10.33
C ASN A 45 -17.39 -6.20 11.67
N SER A 46 -18.19 -5.13 11.68
CA SER A 46 -18.67 -4.48 12.91
C SER A 46 -19.56 -5.37 13.77
N GLY A 47 -20.13 -6.42 13.18
CA GLY A 47 -20.96 -7.41 13.88
C GLY A 47 -20.21 -8.55 14.56
N LEU A 48 -18.87 -8.58 14.51
CA LEU A 48 -18.08 -9.60 15.18
C LEU A 48 -18.04 -9.40 16.69
N ASP A 49 -17.92 -10.50 17.45
CA ASP A 49 -17.75 -10.47 18.91
C ASP A 49 -16.30 -10.15 19.30
N TRP A 50 -15.96 -8.85 19.30
CA TRP A 50 -14.63 -8.36 19.60
C TRP A 50 -14.19 -8.65 21.05
N ASP A 51 -15.13 -8.79 21.99
CA ASP A 51 -14.81 -9.20 23.37
C ASP A 51 -14.39 -10.67 23.45
N HIS A 52 -14.88 -11.50 22.55
CA HIS A 52 -14.43 -12.88 22.40
C HIS A 52 -13.05 -12.92 21.75
N PHE A 53 -12.88 -12.30 20.58
CA PHE A 53 -11.64 -12.32 19.80
C PHE A 53 -10.48 -11.58 20.47
N GLY A 54 -10.76 -10.66 21.38
CA GLY A 54 -9.72 -9.95 22.15
C GLY A 54 -9.14 -10.73 23.32
N LYS A 55 -9.70 -11.91 23.69
CA LYS A 55 -9.19 -12.79 24.76
C LYS A 55 -8.18 -13.76 24.19
N VAL A 56 -6.97 -13.32 24.00
CA VAL A 56 -5.89 -14.08 23.36
C VAL A 56 -4.64 -14.17 24.22
N ASP A 57 -3.81 -15.16 23.94
CA ASP A 57 -2.51 -15.35 24.56
C ASP A 57 -1.46 -14.44 23.94
N TYR A 58 -1.55 -14.23 22.61
CA TYR A 58 -0.58 -13.46 21.84
C TYR A 58 -1.28 -12.40 20.99
N LEU A 59 -0.65 -11.23 20.88
CA LEU A 59 -1.03 -10.16 19.97
C LEU A 59 0.10 -9.92 18.96
N TYR A 60 -0.20 -9.96 17.69
CA TYR A 60 0.68 -9.53 16.62
C TYR A 60 0.08 -8.32 15.92
N VAL A 61 0.83 -7.23 15.88
CA VAL A 61 0.54 -6.06 15.04
C VAL A 61 1.68 -5.92 14.06
N SER A 62 1.37 -6.10 12.79
CA SER A 62 2.39 -6.12 11.73
C SER A 62 3.09 -4.78 11.58
N HIS A 63 2.36 -3.66 11.75
CA HIS A 63 2.86 -2.29 11.67
C HIS A 63 1.82 -1.26 12.14
N LEU A 64 2.19 0.03 12.12
CA LEU A 64 1.38 1.13 12.69
C LEU A 64 0.35 1.76 11.74
N HIS A 65 0.14 1.23 10.54
CA HIS A 65 -0.92 1.74 9.68
C HIS A 65 -2.29 1.58 10.35
N LYS A 66 -3.17 2.54 10.14
CA LYS A 66 -4.47 2.63 10.85
C LYS A 66 -5.42 1.46 10.57
N ASP A 67 -5.25 0.77 9.47
CA ASP A 67 -5.99 -0.43 9.06
C ASP A 67 -5.37 -1.75 9.57
N HIS A 68 -4.26 -1.65 10.34
CA HIS A 68 -3.61 -2.75 11.06
C HIS A 68 -3.50 -2.47 12.56
N PHE A 69 -3.41 -1.20 12.94
CA PHE A 69 -3.30 -0.74 14.32
C PHE A 69 -4.52 0.12 14.70
N ASP A 70 -5.60 -0.51 15.13
CA ASP A 70 -6.78 0.16 15.66
C ASP A 70 -6.62 0.35 17.18
N ALA A 71 -6.09 1.50 17.58
CA ALA A 71 -5.81 1.80 18.99
C ALA A 71 -7.07 1.78 19.88
N GLU A 72 -8.25 2.13 19.34
CA GLU A 72 -9.49 2.10 20.10
C GLU A 72 -9.95 0.66 20.35
N LEU A 73 -9.94 -0.18 19.31
CA LEU A 73 -10.27 -1.60 19.43
C LEU A 73 -9.29 -2.30 20.37
N LEU A 74 -7.98 -2.11 20.17
CA LEU A 74 -6.95 -2.66 21.04
C LEU A 74 -7.18 -2.26 22.49
N ARG A 75 -7.47 -0.99 22.77
CA ARG A 75 -7.69 -0.50 24.14
C ARG A 75 -8.94 -1.07 24.79
N ARG A 76 -10.03 -1.27 24.02
CA ARG A 76 -11.33 -1.68 24.58
C ARG A 76 -11.49 -3.18 24.73
N HIS A 77 -10.99 -3.95 23.79
CA HIS A 77 -11.37 -5.35 23.65
C HIS A 77 -10.20 -6.32 23.87
N VAL A 78 -8.94 -5.90 23.61
CA VAL A 78 -7.82 -6.84 23.67
C VAL A 78 -7.24 -6.95 25.10
N SER A 79 -7.04 -8.18 25.58
CA SER A 79 -6.47 -8.48 26.88
C SER A 79 -5.09 -7.87 27.05
N ARG A 80 -4.84 -7.17 28.16
CA ARG A 80 -3.53 -6.62 28.50
C ARG A 80 -2.52 -7.67 28.95
N SER A 81 -2.98 -8.88 29.26
CA SER A 81 -2.11 -10.02 29.57
C SER A 81 -1.59 -10.73 28.33
N ALA A 82 -2.04 -10.35 27.13
CA ALA A 82 -1.52 -10.89 25.88
C ALA A 82 -0.05 -10.51 25.70
N THR A 83 0.80 -11.49 25.39
CA THR A 83 2.19 -11.24 25.02
C THR A 83 2.25 -10.72 23.58
N VAL A 84 2.87 -9.56 23.39
CA VAL A 84 3.01 -8.96 22.05
C VAL A 84 4.16 -9.63 21.30
N LEU A 85 3.85 -10.20 20.13
CA LEU A 85 4.84 -10.67 19.16
C LEU A 85 5.30 -9.46 18.34
N LEU A 86 6.41 -8.85 18.76
CA LEU A 86 6.87 -7.56 18.22
C LEU A 86 7.85 -7.75 17.09
N PRO A 87 7.59 -7.23 15.88
CA PRO A 87 8.59 -7.15 14.81
C PRO A 87 9.80 -6.30 15.24
N ASP A 88 11.00 -6.66 14.78
CA ASP A 88 12.25 -5.97 15.12
C ASP A 88 12.51 -4.73 14.25
N PHE A 89 11.55 -3.81 14.23
CA PHE A 89 11.73 -2.54 13.54
C PHE A 89 12.90 -1.72 14.10
N PRO A 90 13.60 -0.96 13.25
CA PRO A 90 14.75 -0.16 13.67
C PRO A 90 14.38 1.04 14.56
N VAL A 91 13.11 1.43 14.60
CA VAL A 91 12.57 2.51 15.43
C VAL A 91 11.53 1.97 16.41
N PRO A 92 11.39 2.57 17.61
CA PRO A 92 10.56 2.02 18.69
C PRO A 92 9.07 2.34 18.57
N ASP A 93 8.63 3.05 17.53
CA ASP A 93 7.28 3.64 17.41
C ASP A 93 6.15 2.64 17.70
N LEU A 94 6.22 1.42 17.13
CA LEU A 94 5.19 0.40 17.35
C LEU A 94 5.18 -0.08 18.80
N ARG A 95 6.36 -0.34 19.38
CA ARG A 95 6.47 -0.73 20.80
C ARG A 95 5.89 0.34 21.71
N GLU A 96 6.30 1.59 21.53
CA GLU A 96 5.83 2.72 22.33
C GLU A 96 4.31 2.94 22.19
N ALA A 97 3.76 2.77 20.98
CA ALA A 97 2.33 2.86 20.77
C ALA A 97 1.56 1.79 21.54
N LEU A 98 2.07 0.56 21.58
CA LEU A 98 1.48 -0.55 22.33
C LEU A 98 1.67 -0.38 23.86
N GLU A 99 2.83 0.10 24.31
CA GLU A 99 3.08 0.43 25.72
C GLU A 99 2.12 1.52 26.22
N ARG A 100 1.85 2.56 25.40
CA ARG A 100 0.85 3.60 25.73
C ARG A 100 -0.58 3.04 25.86
N LEU A 101 -0.87 1.91 25.20
CA LEU A 101 -2.15 1.21 25.35
C LEU A 101 -2.17 0.27 26.57
N GLY A 102 -1.04 0.10 27.28
CA GLY A 102 -0.91 -0.69 28.51
C GLY A 102 -0.47 -2.13 28.28
N PHE A 103 0.06 -2.49 27.11
CA PHE A 103 0.74 -3.77 26.93
C PHE A 103 2.13 -3.70 27.55
N ALA A 104 2.53 -4.77 28.25
CA ALA A 104 3.78 -4.80 29.02
C ALA A 104 4.70 -5.98 28.65
N GLU A 105 4.13 -7.06 28.12
CA GLU A 105 4.86 -8.28 27.80
C GLU A 105 5.16 -8.32 26.29
N PHE A 106 6.44 -8.37 25.93
CA PHE A 106 6.89 -8.35 24.55
C PHE A 106 7.90 -9.45 24.26
N VAL A 107 7.69 -10.16 23.15
CA VAL A 107 8.66 -11.06 22.54
C VAL A 107 9.08 -10.48 21.19
N VAL A 108 10.33 -10.06 21.06
CA VAL A 108 10.85 -9.51 19.82
C VAL A 108 11.15 -10.64 18.83
N LEU A 109 10.49 -10.63 17.68
CA LEU A 109 10.74 -11.55 16.58
C LEU A 109 11.82 -10.96 15.67
N ARG A 110 13.05 -11.46 15.79
CA ARG A 110 14.16 -11.03 14.97
C ARG A 110 13.97 -11.49 13.52
N SER A 111 14.19 -10.58 12.60
CA SER A 111 13.96 -10.83 11.17
C SER A 111 14.75 -12.01 10.66
N GLY A 112 14.03 -13.02 10.13
CA GLY A 112 14.59 -14.24 9.56
C GLY A 112 15.08 -15.28 10.58
N GLU A 113 14.97 -15.01 11.90
CA GLU A 113 15.29 -15.98 12.94
C GLU A 113 14.02 -16.70 13.42
N VAL A 114 14.17 -17.99 13.75
CA VAL A 114 13.07 -18.79 14.33
C VAL A 114 13.07 -18.62 15.85
N ALA A 115 11.96 -18.14 16.39
CA ALA A 115 11.70 -18.09 17.82
C ALA A 115 10.82 -19.30 18.22
N GLU A 116 11.14 -19.91 19.36
CA GLU A 116 10.30 -20.95 19.98
C GLU A 116 9.60 -20.36 21.20
N LEU A 117 8.27 -20.42 21.23
CA LEU A 117 7.45 -19.84 22.27
C LEU A 117 6.29 -20.77 22.65
N GLY A 118 6.33 -21.36 23.83
CA GLY A 118 5.25 -22.18 24.38
C GLY A 118 4.89 -23.42 23.54
N GLY A 119 5.75 -23.84 22.60
CA GLY A 119 5.51 -24.93 21.65
C GLY A 119 5.26 -24.46 20.22
N LEU A 120 5.02 -23.16 20.01
CA LEU A 120 4.97 -22.53 18.71
C LEU A 120 6.39 -22.29 18.18
N ARG A 121 6.58 -22.49 16.88
CA ARG A 121 7.72 -21.95 16.14
C ARG A 121 7.24 -20.75 15.33
N LEU A 122 7.86 -19.62 15.56
CA LEU A 122 7.49 -18.34 14.98
C LEU A 122 8.67 -17.76 14.21
N MET A 123 8.41 -17.08 13.11
CA MET A 123 9.42 -16.28 12.42
C MET A 123 8.80 -14.96 11.97
N GLY A 124 9.40 -13.85 12.40
CA GLY A 124 9.09 -12.52 11.91
C GLY A 124 10.05 -12.10 10.80
N GLN A 125 9.61 -11.19 9.95
CA GLN A 125 10.50 -10.46 9.03
C GLN A 125 9.97 -9.04 8.88
N ALA A 126 10.64 -8.09 9.52
CA ALA A 126 10.35 -6.67 9.38
C ALA A 126 11.02 -6.11 8.13
N LEU A 127 10.31 -5.25 7.39
CA LEU A 127 10.86 -4.53 6.25
C LEU A 127 11.58 -3.28 6.75
N GLN A 128 12.81 -3.08 6.28
CA GLN A 128 13.70 -2.03 6.78
C GLN A 128 13.95 -0.91 5.80
N ALA A 129 13.51 -1.04 4.53
CA ALA A 129 13.70 0.01 3.54
C ALA A 129 12.80 1.22 3.83
N PRO A 130 13.25 2.48 3.58
CA PRO A 130 12.47 3.68 3.86
C PRO A 130 11.14 3.78 3.11
N ALA A 131 10.96 3.05 1.99
CA ALA A 131 9.68 3.00 1.30
C ALA A 131 8.59 2.33 2.15
N ASP A 132 8.99 1.31 2.90
CA ASP A 132 8.12 0.51 3.75
C ASP A 132 8.41 0.76 5.25
N GLY A 133 9.58 1.33 5.59
CA GLY A 133 10.01 1.67 6.93
C GLY A 133 10.25 3.17 7.11
N PRO A 134 10.51 3.66 8.32
CA PRO A 134 10.70 3.00 9.63
C PRO A 134 9.43 2.48 10.29
N LEU A 135 8.26 2.68 9.69
CA LEU A 135 6.99 2.06 10.04
C LEU A 135 6.65 0.92 9.08
N GLY A 136 7.66 0.30 8.49
CA GLY A 136 7.49 -0.71 7.46
C GLY A 136 6.61 -1.86 7.90
N ASP A 137 6.13 -2.58 6.90
CA ASP A 137 5.32 -3.75 7.09
C ASP A 137 6.16 -4.91 7.64
N SER A 138 5.53 -5.92 8.20
CA SER A 138 6.21 -7.13 8.62
C SER A 138 5.41 -8.39 8.30
N VAL A 139 6.11 -9.51 8.23
CA VAL A 139 5.57 -10.85 7.95
C VAL A 139 5.60 -11.67 9.23
N LEU A 140 4.59 -12.52 9.45
CA LEU A 140 4.57 -13.52 10.51
C LEU A 140 4.36 -14.91 9.91
N ALA A 141 5.30 -15.82 10.14
CA ALA A 141 5.15 -17.24 9.91
C ALA A 141 4.91 -17.98 11.22
N VAL A 142 3.96 -18.90 11.22
CA VAL A 142 3.56 -19.69 12.40
C VAL A 142 3.57 -21.17 12.04
N ASP A 143 4.19 -21.99 12.89
CA ASP A 143 4.17 -23.45 12.84
C ASP A 143 3.81 -23.97 14.24
N ASP A 144 2.69 -24.67 14.36
CA ASP A 144 2.24 -25.29 15.61
C ASP A 144 2.55 -26.80 15.69
N GLY A 145 3.37 -27.29 14.76
CA GLY A 145 3.72 -28.70 14.64
C GLY A 145 2.69 -29.54 13.87
N THR A 146 1.51 -29.00 13.56
CA THR A 146 0.47 -29.68 12.78
C THR A 146 0.28 -29.04 11.41
N ALA A 147 0.32 -27.71 11.34
CA ALA A 147 0.21 -26.92 10.12
C ALA A 147 1.07 -25.66 10.20
N ARG A 148 1.37 -25.09 9.01
CA ARG A 148 2.15 -23.87 8.88
C ARG A 148 1.41 -22.82 8.08
N MET A 149 1.33 -21.62 8.65
CA MET A 149 0.78 -20.46 7.96
C MET A 149 1.82 -19.38 7.74
N LEU A 150 1.68 -18.65 6.64
CA LEU A 150 2.39 -17.42 6.36
C LEU A 150 1.39 -16.28 6.28
N ASN A 151 1.40 -15.40 7.27
CA ASN A 151 0.71 -14.12 7.22
C ASN A 151 1.68 -13.08 6.67
N GLN A 152 1.66 -12.92 5.35
CA GLN A 152 2.45 -11.88 4.67
C GLN A 152 1.77 -10.52 4.76
N ASN A 153 0.45 -10.49 4.99
CA ASN A 153 -0.41 -9.30 4.93
C ASN A 153 -0.06 -8.39 3.73
N ASP A 154 0.20 -7.10 3.90
CA ASP A 154 0.59 -6.19 2.82
C ASP A 154 2.11 -5.98 2.70
N ALA A 155 2.89 -6.73 3.49
CA ALA A 155 4.33 -6.72 3.43
C ALA A 155 4.89 -7.17 2.06
N ARG A 156 5.99 -6.56 1.65
CA ARG A 156 6.68 -6.83 0.37
C ARG A 156 8.14 -7.22 0.59
N PRO A 157 8.38 -8.38 1.23
CA PRO A 157 9.74 -8.81 1.51
C PRO A 157 10.54 -8.99 0.21
N THR A 158 11.74 -8.43 0.19
CA THR A 158 12.69 -8.59 -0.92
C THR A 158 13.51 -9.86 -0.78
N GLU A 159 13.76 -10.30 0.46
CA GLU A 159 14.47 -11.53 0.82
C GLU A 159 13.47 -12.62 1.20
N LEU A 160 13.46 -13.72 0.43
CA LEU A 160 12.51 -14.81 0.64
C LEU A 160 13.17 -16.10 1.17
N ASP A 161 14.50 -16.15 1.28
CA ASP A 161 15.19 -17.40 1.61
C ASP A 161 14.89 -17.90 3.02
N ALA A 162 14.83 -17.02 4.00
CA ALA A 162 14.43 -17.37 5.37
C ALA A 162 12.98 -17.87 5.41
N LEU A 163 12.05 -17.15 4.77
CA LEU A 163 10.65 -17.54 4.68
C LEU A 163 10.49 -18.91 4.00
N ARG A 164 11.16 -19.14 2.89
CA ARG A 164 11.15 -20.44 2.18
C ARG A 164 11.73 -21.57 3.01
N SER A 165 12.80 -21.29 3.77
CA SER A 165 13.42 -22.28 4.64
C SER A 165 12.57 -22.68 5.83
N PHE A 166 11.71 -21.76 6.31
CA PHE A 166 10.72 -22.07 7.37
C PHE A 166 9.59 -22.97 6.86
N GLY A 167 9.23 -22.88 5.56
CA GLY A 167 8.22 -23.72 4.92
C GLY A 167 8.54 -25.23 4.94
N PRO A 168 7.77 -26.08 4.25
CA PRO A 168 6.64 -25.72 3.39
C PRO A 168 5.43 -25.22 4.16
N TYR A 169 4.65 -24.34 3.53
CA TYR A 169 3.44 -23.75 4.12
C TYR A 169 2.18 -24.46 3.64
N ASP A 170 1.20 -24.60 4.53
CA ASP A 170 -0.13 -25.08 4.20
C ASP A 170 -1.00 -23.94 3.67
N VAL A 171 -0.88 -22.73 4.27
CA VAL A 171 -1.62 -21.55 3.84
C VAL A 171 -0.75 -20.29 3.80
N HIS A 172 -0.96 -19.47 2.77
CA HIS A 172 -0.31 -18.18 2.55
C HIS A 172 -1.37 -17.09 2.39
N LEU A 173 -1.39 -16.13 3.31
CA LEU A 173 -2.29 -14.98 3.29
C LEU A 173 -1.50 -13.74 2.88
N LEU A 174 -1.93 -13.06 1.81
CA LEU A 174 -1.17 -11.92 1.26
C LEU A 174 -2.03 -10.88 0.57
N GLN A 175 -1.56 -9.63 0.60
CA GLN A 175 -2.12 -8.54 -0.18
C GLN A 175 -1.84 -8.73 -1.68
N PHE A 176 -2.83 -8.42 -2.51
CA PHE A 176 -2.76 -8.56 -3.96
C PHE A 176 -3.08 -7.25 -4.71
N SER A 177 -3.64 -6.27 -4.02
CA SER A 177 -3.97 -4.96 -4.59
C SER A 177 -2.90 -3.91 -4.25
N GLY A 178 -2.96 -2.78 -4.89
CA GLY A 178 -2.09 -1.65 -4.60
C GLY A 178 -2.91 -0.48 -4.09
N ALA A 179 -3.53 -0.64 -2.91
CA ALA A 179 -4.32 0.40 -2.25
C ALA A 179 -3.45 1.65 -2.02
N ILE A 180 -3.54 2.62 -2.93
CA ILE A 180 -2.71 3.82 -2.91
C ILE A 180 -3.43 4.96 -3.66
N TRP A 181 -3.12 6.19 -3.30
CA TRP A 181 -3.64 7.42 -3.92
C TRP A 181 -3.31 7.59 -5.42
N TRP A 182 -2.22 7.01 -5.90
CA TRP A 182 -1.86 7.06 -7.32
C TRP A 182 -2.73 6.09 -8.13
N PRO A 183 -3.32 6.53 -9.25
CA PRO A 183 -3.25 7.87 -9.87
C PRO A 183 -4.40 8.81 -9.47
N TRP A 184 -5.33 8.38 -8.59
CA TRP A 184 -6.65 8.98 -8.40
C TRP A 184 -6.61 10.37 -7.77
N SER A 185 -5.69 10.62 -6.83
CA SER A 185 -5.51 11.94 -6.21
C SER A 185 -4.72 12.92 -7.09
N TYR A 186 -4.16 12.48 -8.23
CA TYR A 186 -3.40 13.35 -9.11
C TYR A 186 -4.30 14.11 -10.10
N GLU A 187 -3.94 15.36 -10.39
CA GLU A 187 -4.56 16.19 -11.42
C GLU A 187 -4.07 15.76 -12.82
N LEU A 188 -4.65 14.70 -13.34
CA LEU A 188 -4.34 14.13 -14.64
C LEU A 188 -5.62 14.04 -15.48
N PRO A 189 -5.51 14.07 -16.83
CA PRO A 189 -6.63 13.71 -17.70
C PRO A 189 -7.18 12.33 -17.33
N GLU A 190 -8.50 12.16 -17.38
CA GLU A 190 -9.16 10.92 -16.95
C GLU A 190 -8.63 9.68 -17.70
N ALA A 191 -8.41 9.80 -19.01
CA ALA A 191 -7.82 8.71 -19.80
C ALA A 191 -6.43 8.29 -19.31
N ALA A 192 -5.62 9.24 -18.83
CA ALA A 192 -4.31 8.95 -18.24
C ALA A 192 -4.45 8.27 -16.87
N LYS A 193 -5.36 8.75 -16.01
CA LYS A 193 -5.66 8.09 -14.73
C LYS A 193 -6.06 6.63 -14.93
N ARG A 194 -6.96 6.38 -15.87
CA ARG A 194 -7.42 5.02 -16.18
C ARG A 194 -6.28 4.14 -16.70
N SER A 195 -5.44 4.66 -17.59
CA SER A 195 -4.27 3.91 -18.09
C SER A 195 -3.29 3.57 -16.98
N PHE A 196 -2.95 4.53 -16.12
CA PHE A 196 -2.06 4.30 -14.98
C PHE A 196 -2.69 3.38 -13.92
N GLY A 197 -3.99 3.51 -13.67
CA GLY A 197 -4.72 2.63 -12.77
C GLY A 197 -4.67 1.18 -13.22
N ALA A 198 -4.92 0.92 -14.50
CA ALA A 198 -4.86 -0.42 -15.09
C ALA A 198 -3.46 -1.04 -14.95
N VAL A 199 -2.41 -0.28 -15.25
CA VAL A 199 -1.01 -0.73 -15.06
C VAL A 199 -0.72 -1.00 -13.58
N LYS A 200 -1.17 -0.12 -12.67
CA LYS A 200 -0.96 -0.28 -11.23
C LYS A 200 -1.63 -1.55 -10.70
N ARG A 201 -2.90 -1.79 -11.08
CA ARG A 201 -3.65 -3.00 -10.72
C ARG A 201 -2.96 -4.25 -11.23
N ALA A 202 -2.60 -4.29 -12.52
CA ALA A 202 -1.93 -5.43 -13.12
C ALA A 202 -0.59 -5.75 -12.41
N ASN A 203 0.24 -4.73 -12.16
CA ASN A 203 1.51 -4.88 -11.45
C ASN A 203 1.33 -5.41 -10.02
N GLY A 204 0.28 -4.96 -9.30
CA GLY A 204 -0.04 -5.44 -7.96
C GLY A 204 -0.36 -6.93 -7.94
N MET A 205 -1.28 -7.35 -8.81
CA MET A 205 -1.68 -8.77 -8.93
C MET A 205 -0.54 -9.66 -9.43
N ASP A 206 0.27 -9.18 -10.40
CA ASP A 206 1.41 -9.94 -10.91
C ASP A 206 2.48 -10.14 -9.84
N ARG A 207 2.78 -9.11 -9.05
CA ARG A 207 3.68 -9.21 -7.89
C ARG A 207 3.16 -10.23 -6.87
N ALA A 208 1.87 -10.17 -6.51
CA ALA A 208 1.28 -11.12 -5.58
C ALA A 208 1.34 -12.57 -6.10
N ALA A 209 1.03 -12.80 -7.39
CA ALA A 209 1.15 -14.11 -8.00
C ALA A 209 2.61 -14.63 -7.99
N ARG A 210 3.61 -13.74 -8.08
CA ARG A 210 5.03 -14.13 -7.92
C ARG A 210 5.34 -14.58 -6.51
N TYR A 211 4.87 -13.86 -5.48
CA TYR A 211 5.01 -14.32 -4.10
C TYR A 211 4.35 -15.68 -3.89
N VAL A 212 3.14 -15.88 -4.41
CA VAL A 212 2.46 -17.18 -4.35
C VAL A 212 3.33 -18.30 -4.95
N THR A 213 3.91 -18.04 -6.12
CA THR A 213 4.79 -19.01 -6.80
C THR A 213 6.10 -19.26 -6.05
N GLU A 214 6.75 -18.20 -5.53
CA GLU A 214 8.03 -18.29 -4.82
C GLU A 214 7.90 -18.99 -3.46
N ILE A 215 6.83 -18.75 -2.75
CA ILE A 215 6.54 -19.36 -1.44
C ILE A 215 6.03 -20.79 -1.62
N GLY A 216 5.17 -21.05 -2.62
CA GLY A 216 4.69 -22.38 -2.95
C GLY A 216 3.82 -23.03 -1.87
N ALA A 217 3.01 -22.23 -1.15
CA ALA A 217 2.03 -22.75 -0.20
C ALA A 217 0.94 -23.56 -0.90
N ARG A 218 0.34 -24.53 -0.20
CA ARG A 218 -0.74 -25.36 -0.73
C ARG A 218 -2.00 -24.57 -1.01
N HIS A 219 -2.31 -23.61 -0.12
CA HIS A 219 -3.49 -22.74 -0.21
C HIS A 219 -3.10 -21.28 -0.13
N VAL A 220 -3.87 -20.45 -0.82
CA VAL A 220 -3.63 -19.01 -0.93
C VAL A 220 -4.92 -18.27 -0.58
N VAL A 221 -4.82 -17.30 0.33
CA VAL A 221 -5.93 -16.44 0.73
C VAL A 221 -5.60 -15.00 0.34
N PRO A 222 -6.34 -14.39 -0.60
CA PRO A 222 -6.28 -12.95 -0.84
C PRO A 222 -6.69 -12.19 0.43
N PHE A 223 -5.81 -11.34 0.94
CA PHE A 223 -5.89 -10.78 2.28
C PHE A 223 -5.41 -9.34 2.31
N ALA A 224 -5.52 -8.63 3.46
CA ALA A 224 -5.05 -7.26 3.65
C ALA A 224 -5.51 -6.29 2.54
N GLY A 225 -6.82 -6.26 2.28
CA GLY A 225 -7.42 -5.35 1.31
C GLY A 225 -8.38 -6.02 0.32
N PRO A 226 -9.03 -5.21 -0.53
CA PRO A 226 -9.04 -3.74 -0.46
C PRO A 226 -9.95 -3.22 0.67
N PRO A 227 -9.76 -1.96 1.12
CA PRO A 227 -10.76 -1.27 1.92
C PRO A 227 -11.96 -0.88 1.05
N CYS A 228 -13.07 -0.45 1.68
CA CYS A 228 -14.12 0.27 0.97
C CYS A 228 -14.22 1.73 1.44
N PHE A 229 -14.83 2.55 0.58
CA PHE A 229 -15.02 3.98 0.78
C PHE A 229 -16.51 4.26 0.94
N LEU A 230 -16.92 4.69 2.12
CA LEU A 230 -18.34 4.89 2.46
C LEU A 230 -18.75 6.37 2.49
N ASP A 231 -17.77 7.28 2.55
CA ASP A 231 -18.03 8.72 2.41
C ASP A 231 -18.41 9.04 0.97
N GLU A 232 -19.48 9.82 0.78
CA GLU A 232 -19.99 10.22 -0.55
C GLU A 232 -18.89 10.81 -1.45
N GLU A 233 -17.98 11.62 -0.88
CA GLU A 233 -16.86 12.23 -1.61
C GLU A 233 -15.90 11.21 -2.22
N LEU A 234 -15.80 10.02 -1.62
CA LEU A 234 -14.85 8.96 -1.98
C LEU A 234 -15.53 7.70 -2.53
N PHE A 235 -16.86 7.63 -2.49
CA PHE A 235 -17.64 6.44 -2.83
C PHE A 235 -17.32 5.92 -4.24
N GLY A 236 -17.03 6.83 -5.17
CA GLY A 236 -16.64 6.50 -6.55
C GLY A 236 -15.30 5.77 -6.70
N LEU A 237 -14.49 5.65 -5.62
CA LEU A 237 -13.25 4.86 -5.63
C LEU A 237 -13.49 3.35 -5.51
N ASN A 238 -14.68 2.93 -5.04
CA ASN A 238 -15.02 1.51 -4.98
C ASN A 238 -15.11 0.92 -6.38
N ASP A 239 -14.59 -0.29 -6.55
CA ASP A 239 -14.81 -1.06 -7.80
C ASP A 239 -16.21 -1.68 -7.77
N LEU A 240 -17.17 -1.02 -8.43
CA LEU A 240 -18.56 -1.46 -8.51
C LEU A 240 -18.88 -2.23 -9.80
N THR A 241 -17.98 -2.21 -10.77
CA THR A 241 -18.24 -2.69 -12.14
C THR A 241 -17.19 -3.66 -12.67
N GLY A 242 -16.18 -4.00 -11.89
CA GLY A 242 -15.04 -4.79 -12.35
C GLY A 242 -14.12 -4.02 -13.28
N ASP A 243 -14.05 -2.69 -13.13
CA ASP A 243 -13.25 -1.81 -13.98
C ASP A 243 -11.74 -2.14 -13.84
N PRO A 244 -11.07 -2.60 -14.92
CA PRO A 244 -9.66 -2.94 -14.86
C PRO A 244 -8.74 -1.76 -14.54
N ALA A 245 -9.23 -0.51 -14.63
CA ALA A 245 -8.49 0.67 -14.21
C ALA A 245 -8.59 0.95 -12.69
N ASN A 246 -9.57 0.36 -12.00
CA ASN A 246 -9.72 0.53 -10.55
C ASN A 246 -8.59 -0.17 -9.80
N THR A 247 -7.94 0.52 -8.86
CA THR A 247 -6.79 0.01 -8.09
C THR A 247 -7.18 -0.73 -6.80
N PHE A 248 -8.48 -0.91 -6.55
CA PHE A 248 -9.06 -1.58 -5.39
C PHE A 248 -9.91 -2.80 -5.81
N PRO A 249 -9.31 -3.80 -6.52
CA PRO A 249 -10.04 -5.00 -6.95
C PRO A 249 -10.41 -5.88 -5.78
N ASP A 250 -11.57 -6.54 -5.85
CA ASP A 250 -11.99 -7.50 -4.83
C ASP A 250 -11.13 -8.77 -4.81
N GLN A 251 -11.18 -9.50 -3.70
CA GLN A 251 -10.48 -10.78 -3.51
C GLN A 251 -10.85 -11.79 -4.60
N THR A 252 -12.11 -11.81 -5.02
CA THR A 252 -12.60 -12.69 -6.10
C THR A 252 -11.88 -12.44 -7.43
N VAL A 253 -11.55 -11.17 -7.73
CA VAL A 253 -10.81 -10.81 -8.94
C VAL A 253 -9.40 -11.39 -8.93
N PHE A 254 -8.73 -11.40 -7.78
CA PHE A 254 -7.40 -11.99 -7.68
C PHE A 254 -7.46 -13.52 -7.73
N LEU A 255 -8.47 -14.13 -7.15
CA LEU A 255 -8.69 -15.59 -7.26
C LEU A 255 -8.90 -16.02 -8.72
N ASP A 256 -9.67 -15.25 -9.51
CA ASP A 256 -9.84 -15.48 -10.94
C ASP A 256 -8.50 -15.30 -11.67
N TYR A 257 -7.75 -14.25 -11.33
CA TYR A 257 -6.43 -13.96 -11.90
C TYR A 257 -5.43 -15.12 -11.67
N LEU A 258 -5.42 -15.73 -10.48
CA LEU A 258 -4.60 -16.91 -10.17
C LEU A 258 -5.06 -18.13 -11.00
N ARG A 259 -6.37 -18.37 -11.06
CA ARG A 259 -6.95 -19.50 -11.80
C ARG A 259 -6.64 -19.44 -13.30
N GLU A 260 -6.72 -18.24 -13.91
CA GLU A 260 -6.35 -18.02 -15.31
C GLU A 260 -4.88 -18.34 -15.60
N ARG A 261 -4.02 -18.32 -14.59
CA ARG A 261 -2.59 -18.66 -14.67
C ARG A 261 -2.29 -20.11 -14.27
N GLY A 262 -3.31 -20.91 -14.00
CA GLY A 262 -3.14 -22.30 -13.57
C GLY A 262 -2.61 -22.42 -12.13
N ILE A 263 -2.74 -21.36 -11.32
CA ILE A 263 -2.41 -21.40 -9.89
C ILE A 263 -3.67 -21.76 -9.13
N GLU A 264 -3.67 -22.96 -8.56
CA GLU A 264 -4.78 -23.50 -7.79
C GLU A 264 -4.62 -23.27 -6.28
N GLY A 265 -5.59 -23.72 -5.47
CA GLY A 265 -5.55 -23.61 -4.00
C GLY A 265 -6.02 -22.26 -3.46
N GLY A 266 -6.56 -21.37 -4.31
CA GLY A 266 -7.12 -20.09 -3.88
C GLY A 266 -8.37 -20.28 -3.01
N GLN A 267 -8.43 -19.61 -1.85
CA GLN A 267 -9.53 -19.65 -0.89
C GLN A 267 -10.04 -18.23 -0.64
N LEU A 268 -11.37 -18.06 -0.61
CA LEU A 268 -12.01 -16.80 -0.24
C LEU A 268 -12.38 -16.84 1.24
N MET A 269 -11.92 -15.85 2.02
CA MET A 269 -12.38 -15.65 3.39
C MET A 269 -13.04 -14.28 3.54
N THR A 270 -14.16 -14.26 4.24
CA THR A 270 -14.90 -13.05 4.61
C THR A 270 -14.95 -12.93 6.14
N PRO A 271 -15.28 -11.79 6.74
CA PRO A 271 -15.39 -11.65 8.18
C PRO A 271 -16.26 -12.73 8.81
N GLY A 272 -15.74 -13.44 9.82
CA GLY A 272 -16.37 -14.58 10.47
C GLY A 272 -16.16 -15.94 9.77
N ALA A 273 -15.57 -15.98 8.57
CA ALA A 273 -15.17 -17.24 7.95
C ALA A 273 -14.05 -17.92 8.75
N VAL A 274 -14.12 -19.23 8.82
CA VAL A 274 -13.15 -20.07 9.54
C VAL A 274 -12.46 -20.99 8.55
N LEU A 275 -11.13 -20.96 8.53
CA LEU A 275 -10.29 -21.86 7.78
C LEU A 275 -9.68 -22.89 8.75
N ASP A 276 -10.07 -24.14 8.60
CA ASP A 276 -9.47 -25.26 9.33
C ASP A 276 -8.33 -25.84 8.47
N VAL A 277 -7.11 -25.88 9.04
CA VAL A 277 -5.89 -26.32 8.36
C VAL A 277 -5.24 -27.44 9.14
N GLY A 278 -5.04 -28.58 8.50
CA GLY A 278 -4.40 -29.74 9.08
C GLY A 278 -3.67 -30.58 8.04
N PRO A 279 -3.05 -31.71 8.42
CA PRO A 279 -2.32 -32.57 7.50
C PRO A 279 -3.20 -33.06 6.33
N GLY A 280 -2.99 -32.44 5.14
CA GLY A 280 -3.76 -32.79 3.93
C GLY A 280 -5.20 -32.26 3.90
N HIS A 281 -5.56 -31.38 4.82
CA HIS A 281 -6.89 -30.80 4.94
C HIS A 281 -6.79 -29.26 5.00
N CYS A 282 -7.62 -28.56 4.22
CA CYS A 282 -7.79 -27.13 4.31
C CYS A 282 -9.20 -26.79 3.79
N GLU A 283 -10.07 -26.35 4.69
CA GLU A 283 -11.48 -26.08 4.37
C GLU A 283 -11.93 -24.74 4.96
N VAL A 284 -12.56 -23.92 4.12
CA VAL A 284 -13.22 -22.70 4.56
C VAL A 284 -14.67 -22.98 4.91
N ARG A 285 -15.07 -22.61 6.11
CA ARG A 285 -16.45 -22.68 6.58
C ARG A 285 -16.97 -21.26 6.85
N TRP A 286 -18.20 -21.01 6.43
CA TRP A 286 -18.90 -19.76 6.74
C TRP A 286 -20.03 -20.06 7.75
N PRO A 287 -19.86 -19.73 9.05
CA PRO A 287 -20.87 -20.02 10.07
C PRO A 287 -22.25 -19.40 9.78
N ALA A 288 -22.26 -18.23 9.13
CA ALA A 288 -23.47 -17.54 8.71
C ALA A 288 -24.06 -18.05 7.38
N GLY A 289 -23.42 -19.04 6.74
CA GLY A 289 -23.80 -19.58 5.43
C GLY A 289 -23.09 -18.89 4.25
N ALA A 290 -22.85 -19.64 3.20
CA ALA A 290 -22.12 -19.18 2.01
C ALA A 290 -22.84 -18.04 1.29
N ASP A 291 -24.15 -18.08 1.18
CA ASP A 291 -24.95 -17.04 0.49
C ASP A 291 -24.76 -15.67 1.16
N GLN A 292 -24.82 -15.62 2.50
CA GLN A 292 -24.60 -14.40 3.25
C GLN A 292 -23.15 -13.92 3.14
N ALA A 293 -22.19 -14.82 3.17
CA ALA A 293 -20.76 -14.49 3.04
C ALA A 293 -20.41 -13.92 1.66
N LEU A 294 -21.13 -14.33 0.61
CA LEU A 294 -20.91 -13.90 -0.77
C LEU A 294 -21.78 -12.70 -1.21
N GLU A 295 -22.82 -12.35 -0.43
CA GLU A 295 -23.69 -11.21 -0.74
C GLU A 295 -22.93 -9.92 -1.05
N PRO A 296 -21.87 -9.53 -0.28
CA PRO A 296 -21.11 -8.32 -0.54
C PRO A 296 -20.49 -8.22 -1.94
N PHE A 297 -20.24 -9.35 -2.58
CA PHE A 297 -19.64 -9.43 -3.91
C PHE A 297 -20.69 -9.55 -5.03
N THR A 298 -21.88 -10.07 -4.74
CA THR A 298 -22.92 -10.30 -5.75
C THR A 298 -23.72 -9.04 -6.09
N ASP A 299 -23.98 -8.17 -5.09
CA ASP A 299 -24.62 -6.84 -5.26
C ASP A 299 -23.87 -5.80 -4.44
N LYS A 300 -22.58 -5.62 -4.78
CA LYS A 300 -21.66 -4.74 -4.07
C LYS A 300 -22.17 -3.30 -3.99
N ALA A 301 -22.81 -2.81 -5.05
CA ALA A 301 -23.31 -1.45 -5.08
C ALA A 301 -24.42 -1.21 -4.04
N ARG A 302 -25.36 -2.15 -3.91
CA ARG A 302 -26.40 -2.09 -2.87
C ARG A 302 -25.78 -2.26 -1.48
N TYR A 303 -24.97 -3.30 -1.31
CA TYR A 303 -24.29 -3.59 -0.04
C TYR A 303 -23.53 -2.37 0.51
N LEU A 304 -22.72 -1.71 -0.32
CA LEU A 304 -21.94 -0.55 0.11
C LEU A 304 -22.81 0.68 0.40
N ARG A 305 -23.93 0.89 -0.31
CA ARG A 305 -24.87 1.97 0.02
C ARG A 305 -25.56 1.75 1.37
N ASP A 306 -25.97 0.51 1.65
CA ASP A 306 -26.57 0.14 2.93
C ASP A 306 -25.55 0.28 4.07
N TYR A 307 -24.29 -0.09 3.81
CA TYR A 307 -23.19 0.09 4.76
C TYR A 307 -22.89 1.58 4.99
N ALA A 308 -22.79 2.37 3.92
CA ALA A 308 -22.59 3.83 4.01
C ALA A 308 -23.70 4.51 4.83
N ALA A 309 -24.96 4.13 4.62
CA ALA A 309 -26.07 4.66 5.40
C ALA A 309 -25.92 4.39 6.91
N ARG A 310 -25.45 3.21 7.30
CA ARG A 310 -25.15 2.89 8.71
C ARG A 310 -23.99 3.67 9.30
N MET A 311 -23.00 4.05 8.48
CA MET A 311 -21.78 4.74 8.92
C MET A 311 -21.85 6.27 8.82
N GLN A 312 -22.91 6.83 8.21
CA GLN A 312 -23.03 8.26 7.94
C GLN A 312 -22.81 9.15 9.18
N ASP A 313 -23.44 8.81 10.30
CA ASP A 313 -23.29 9.59 11.54
C ASP A 313 -21.87 9.53 12.10
N LYS A 314 -21.20 8.37 12.00
CA LYS A 314 -19.82 8.16 12.42
C LYS A 314 -18.86 8.96 11.57
N ILE A 315 -19.04 8.94 10.24
CA ILE A 315 -18.26 9.75 9.29
C ILE A 315 -18.44 11.24 9.59
N ALA A 316 -19.67 11.70 9.75
CA ALA A 316 -19.96 13.10 10.05
C ALA A 316 -19.38 13.55 11.41
N ALA A 317 -19.38 12.66 12.41
CA ALA A 317 -18.78 12.95 13.71
C ALA A 317 -17.25 13.07 13.60
N GLY A 318 -16.59 12.17 12.88
CA GLY A 318 -15.16 12.25 12.62
C GLY A 318 -14.76 13.53 11.89
N LYS A 319 -15.45 13.86 10.79
CA LYS A 319 -15.21 15.10 10.02
C LYS A 319 -15.33 16.36 10.88
N ARG A 320 -16.26 16.40 11.83
CA ARG A 320 -16.35 17.53 12.78
C ARG A 320 -15.16 17.67 13.72
N GLY A 321 -14.42 16.60 13.92
CA GLY A 321 -13.22 16.57 14.75
C GLY A 321 -11.93 16.97 14.01
N TRP A 322 -11.96 17.18 12.69
CA TRP A 322 -10.74 17.53 11.95
C TRP A 322 -10.19 18.92 12.25
N PRO A 323 -11.01 19.99 12.31
CA PRO A 323 -10.49 21.32 12.60
C PRO A 323 -9.87 21.36 14.00
N ALA A 324 -8.68 21.96 14.10
CA ALA A 324 -8.01 22.25 15.36
C ALA A 324 -7.87 23.77 15.51
N ALA A 325 -8.66 24.35 16.40
CA ALA A 325 -8.69 25.80 16.57
C ALA A 325 -7.36 26.37 17.10
N GLY A 326 -6.99 27.54 16.59
CA GLY A 326 -5.84 28.30 17.09
C GLY A 326 -4.50 27.86 16.49
N ILE A 327 -4.47 27.01 15.46
CA ILE A 327 -3.23 26.60 14.77
C ILE A 327 -2.89 27.64 13.69
N ASP A 328 -1.71 28.24 13.82
CA ASP A 328 -1.04 28.95 12.73
C ASP A 328 -0.23 27.95 11.91
N VAL A 329 -0.83 27.46 10.82
CA VAL A 329 -0.28 26.37 10.01
C VAL A 329 1.12 26.67 9.53
N LEU A 330 1.41 27.91 9.07
CA LEU A 330 2.74 28.27 8.59
C LEU A 330 3.78 28.22 9.72
N SER A 331 3.47 28.86 10.85
CA SER A 331 4.39 28.91 12.00
C SER A 331 4.64 27.53 12.60
N GLU A 332 3.61 26.68 12.69
CA GLU A 332 3.73 25.33 13.22
C GLU A 332 4.53 24.41 12.28
N LEU A 333 4.26 24.45 10.97
CA LEU A 333 5.03 23.66 10.00
C LEU A 333 6.49 24.14 9.93
N LYS A 334 6.73 25.44 10.05
CA LYS A 334 8.08 25.99 10.12
C LYS A 334 8.82 25.46 11.34
N ALA A 335 8.23 25.55 12.52
CA ALA A 335 8.81 25.06 13.78
C ALA A 335 9.06 23.55 13.76
N TRP A 336 8.24 22.79 13.04
CA TRP A 336 8.35 21.34 12.94
C TRP A 336 9.36 20.89 11.89
N PHE A 337 9.29 21.42 10.66
CA PHE A 337 10.04 20.87 9.52
C PHE A 337 11.46 21.44 9.41
N GLU A 338 11.70 22.73 9.77
CA GLU A 338 13.02 23.31 9.63
C GLU A 338 14.10 22.59 10.46
N PRO A 339 13.85 22.16 11.71
CA PRO A 339 14.83 21.36 12.44
C PRO A 339 15.12 19.99 11.78
N LEU A 340 14.17 19.41 11.05
CA LEU A 340 14.37 18.15 10.34
C LEU A 340 15.28 18.32 9.12
N PHE A 341 15.26 19.49 8.49
CA PHE A 341 16.14 19.77 7.34
C PHE A 341 17.61 19.77 7.72
N GLU A 342 17.95 20.12 8.96
CA GLU A 342 19.34 20.05 9.46
C GLU A 342 19.88 18.62 9.52
N LEU A 343 18.99 17.61 9.49
CA LEU A 343 19.30 16.19 9.56
C LEU A 343 19.14 15.49 8.20
N ALA A 344 18.59 16.17 7.17
CA ALA A 344 18.03 15.54 5.97
C ALA A 344 18.85 15.86 4.70
N ASP A 345 20.16 15.67 4.70
CA ASP A 345 21.03 16.06 3.60
C ASP A 345 20.73 15.32 2.28
N HIS A 346 20.62 14.00 2.32
CA HIS A 346 20.29 13.19 1.13
C HIS A 346 18.86 13.44 0.66
N ILE A 347 17.90 13.54 1.59
CA ILE A 347 16.51 13.81 1.26
C ILE A 347 16.38 15.18 0.60
N ARG A 348 16.98 16.23 1.16
CA ARG A 348 16.94 17.58 0.60
C ARG A 348 17.58 17.63 -0.79
N ALA A 349 18.77 17.05 -0.94
CA ALA A 349 19.44 16.96 -2.23
C ALA A 349 18.61 16.19 -3.26
N GLY A 350 17.99 15.08 -2.85
CA GLY A 350 17.15 14.24 -3.70
C GLY A 350 15.84 14.91 -4.13
N VAL A 351 15.19 15.68 -3.24
CA VAL A 351 14.01 16.49 -3.63
C VAL A 351 14.41 17.58 -4.63
N GLY A 352 15.50 18.29 -4.37
CA GLY A 352 16.16 19.20 -5.31
C GLY A 352 15.35 20.43 -5.72
N GLY A 353 14.24 20.75 -5.05
CA GLY A 353 13.39 21.89 -5.35
C GLY A 353 12.30 22.16 -4.33
N PRO A 354 11.57 23.27 -4.46
CA PRO A 354 10.47 23.60 -3.57
C PRO A 354 9.23 22.75 -3.85
N VAL A 355 8.48 22.45 -2.78
CA VAL A 355 7.18 21.76 -2.78
C VAL A 355 6.12 22.74 -2.28
N LEU A 356 5.03 22.90 -3.04
CA LEU A 356 3.90 23.76 -2.67
C LEU A 356 2.88 22.96 -1.86
N LEU A 357 2.49 23.50 -0.71
CA LEU A 357 1.36 23.07 0.08
C LEU A 357 0.27 24.14 0.04
N ASP A 358 -0.84 23.82 -0.63
CA ASP A 358 -2.01 24.68 -0.76
C ASP A 358 -3.11 24.15 0.19
N THR A 359 -3.44 24.92 1.22
CA THR A 359 -4.46 24.58 2.21
C THR A 359 -5.84 25.15 1.87
N GLY A 360 -5.96 25.84 0.72
CA GLY A 360 -7.16 26.56 0.32
C GLY A 360 -7.26 27.95 0.96
N ASP A 361 -6.23 28.40 1.68
CA ASP A 361 -6.13 29.76 2.24
C ASP A 361 -5.62 30.77 1.19
N GLU A 362 -5.71 32.07 1.51
CA GLU A 362 -5.20 33.13 0.64
C GLU A 362 -3.67 33.03 0.41
N GLN A 363 -2.95 32.44 1.34
CA GLN A 363 -1.49 32.33 1.32
C GLN A 363 -1.05 30.86 1.36
N PRO A 364 -0.77 30.24 0.21
CA PRO A 364 -0.15 28.92 0.18
C PRO A 364 1.26 28.91 0.79
N ILE A 365 1.73 27.72 1.17
CA ILE A 365 2.99 27.52 1.88
C ILE A 365 3.98 26.80 0.94
N VAL A 366 5.22 27.22 0.96
CA VAL A 366 6.34 26.54 0.30
C VAL A 366 7.22 25.85 1.33
N ILE A 367 7.48 24.58 1.06
CA ILE A 367 8.50 23.76 1.72
C ILE A 367 9.71 23.78 0.79
N ASP A 368 10.69 24.64 1.10
CA ASP A 368 11.87 24.87 0.27
C ASP A 368 13.02 23.97 0.71
N PHE A 369 13.11 22.79 0.12
CA PHE A 369 14.12 21.79 0.47
C PHE A 369 15.55 22.27 0.24
N PRO A 370 15.91 22.91 -0.90
CA PRO A 370 17.24 23.47 -1.10
C PRO A 370 17.62 24.52 -0.04
N ALA A 371 16.71 25.44 0.28
CA ALA A 371 16.96 26.47 1.29
C ALA A 371 16.88 25.92 2.73
N GLY A 372 16.15 24.84 2.97
CA GLY A 372 15.85 24.33 4.31
C GLY A 372 14.87 25.21 5.08
N GLU A 373 13.88 25.78 4.39
CA GLU A 373 12.94 26.75 4.94
C GLU A 373 11.48 26.38 4.62
N VAL A 374 10.58 26.74 5.55
CA VAL A 374 9.14 26.74 5.32
C VAL A 374 8.65 28.18 5.35
N ARG A 375 8.04 28.64 4.27
CA ARG A 375 7.66 30.05 4.09
C ARG A 375 6.39 30.22 3.26
N ALA A 376 5.88 31.44 3.24
CA ALA A 376 4.80 31.82 2.35
C ALA A 376 5.23 31.71 0.87
N PHE A 377 4.31 31.27 0.02
CA PHE A 377 4.51 31.18 -1.42
C PHE A 377 4.65 32.57 -2.05
N ALA A 378 5.66 32.76 -2.88
CA ALA A 378 5.96 34.02 -3.55
C ALA A 378 5.80 33.97 -5.09
N GLY A 379 5.25 32.84 -5.63
CA GLY A 379 5.01 32.69 -7.08
C GLY A 379 6.11 31.90 -7.79
N GLU A 380 7.03 31.26 -7.07
CA GLU A 380 8.09 30.43 -7.65
C GLU A 380 7.57 29.14 -8.28
N ALA A 381 8.34 28.57 -9.20
CA ALA A 381 8.01 27.28 -9.79
C ALA A 381 8.24 26.15 -8.79
N CYS A 382 7.20 25.38 -8.49
CA CYS A 382 7.26 24.21 -7.63
C CYS A 382 7.09 22.93 -8.47
N ARG A 383 7.99 21.96 -8.25
CA ARG A 383 7.92 20.66 -8.94
C ARG A 383 6.75 19.79 -8.47
N TYR A 384 6.44 19.86 -7.19
CA TYR A 384 5.28 19.18 -6.57
C TYR A 384 4.36 20.21 -5.94
N GLN A 385 3.09 19.94 -6.03
CA GLN A 385 2.03 20.68 -5.38
C GLN A 385 1.07 19.68 -4.72
N PHE A 386 0.76 19.91 -3.46
CA PHE A 386 -0.26 19.20 -2.70
C PHE A 386 -1.33 20.20 -2.27
N SER A 387 -2.58 19.96 -2.68
CA SER A 387 -3.74 20.72 -2.24
C SER A 387 -4.49 19.89 -1.20
N ILE A 388 -4.48 20.34 0.05
CA ILE A 388 -4.99 19.63 1.23
C ILE A 388 -5.84 20.60 2.02
N GLY A 389 -7.11 20.26 2.28
CA GLY A 389 -7.99 21.12 3.06
C GLY A 389 -7.39 21.47 4.43
N ARG A 390 -7.43 22.76 4.80
CA ARG A 390 -6.86 23.29 6.05
C ARG A 390 -7.23 22.47 7.29
N PRO A 391 -8.49 22.02 7.51
CA PRO A 391 -8.85 21.24 8.69
C PRO A 391 -8.05 19.94 8.85
N LEU A 392 -7.67 19.30 7.73
CA LEU A 392 -6.85 18.10 7.75
C LEU A 392 -5.40 18.41 8.14
N VAL A 393 -4.84 19.52 7.62
CA VAL A 393 -3.49 19.95 7.99
C VAL A 393 -3.42 20.35 9.45
N GLU A 394 -4.42 21.10 9.96
CA GLU A 394 -4.55 21.42 11.39
C GLU A 394 -4.58 20.16 12.25
N ARG A 395 -5.31 19.13 11.82
CA ARG A 395 -5.39 17.87 12.55
C ARG A 395 -4.05 17.12 12.56
N LEU A 396 -3.34 17.08 11.43
CA LEU A 396 -2.01 16.46 11.34
C LEU A 396 -1.00 17.15 12.28
N ILE A 397 -1.05 18.48 12.35
CA ILE A 397 -0.20 19.26 13.25
C ILE A 397 -0.57 18.98 14.71
N ALA A 398 -1.87 19.07 15.06
CA ALA A 398 -2.35 18.84 16.41
C ALA A 398 -2.02 17.43 16.95
N ASP A 399 -2.09 16.41 16.09
CA ASP A 399 -1.75 15.03 16.43
C ASP A 399 -0.24 14.75 16.33
N HIS A 400 0.54 15.72 15.88
CA HIS A 400 1.96 15.54 15.55
C HIS A 400 2.20 14.29 14.71
N GLN A 401 1.44 14.16 13.59
CA GLN A 401 1.44 12.97 12.75
C GLN A 401 2.74 12.85 11.97
N THR A 402 3.64 12.00 12.41
CA THR A 402 5.00 11.87 11.86
C THR A 402 5.09 11.13 10.53
N ASP A 403 3.99 10.58 10.03
CA ASP A 403 3.89 9.94 8.73
C ASP A 403 2.63 10.41 7.98
N TRP A 404 2.78 11.38 7.09
CA TRP A 404 1.67 11.88 6.28
C TRP A 404 1.35 10.95 5.11
N VAL A 405 2.32 10.18 4.64
CA VAL A 405 2.14 9.29 3.49
C VAL A 405 1.21 8.15 3.84
N ASN A 406 1.45 7.51 4.98
CA ASN A 406 0.65 6.39 5.44
C ASN A 406 -0.48 6.83 6.40
N SER A 407 -0.88 8.08 6.34
CA SER A 407 -2.05 8.61 7.05
C SER A 407 -2.90 9.48 6.11
N LEU A 408 -2.49 10.72 5.86
CA LEU A 408 -3.23 11.65 5.03
C LEU A 408 -3.32 11.21 3.57
N PHE A 409 -2.20 10.76 2.96
CA PHE A 409 -2.25 10.42 1.53
C PHE A 409 -3.09 9.15 1.28
N LEU A 410 -3.06 8.18 2.19
CA LEU A 410 -3.97 7.03 2.12
C LEU A 410 -5.45 7.42 2.30
N SER A 411 -5.72 8.58 2.92
CA SER A 411 -7.10 9.08 3.02
C SER A 411 -7.73 9.42 1.67
N MET A 412 -6.95 9.61 0.61
CA MET A 412 -7.40 10.10 -0.70
C MET A 412 -7.98 11.54 -0.67
N ARG A 413 -7.93 12.24 0.49
CA ARG A 413 -8.53 13.56 0.72
C ARG A 413 -7.57 14.70 0.41
N PHE A 414 -6.88 14.57 -0.72
CA PHE A 414 -5.99 15.60 -1.24
C PHE A 414 -5.95 15.56 -2.77
N ARG A 415 -5.42 16.62 -3.37
CA ARG A 415 -5.04 16.65 -4.78
C ARG A 415 -3.53 16.83 -4.89
N ALA A 416 -2.95 16.19 -5.88
CA ALA A 416 -1.53 16.33 -6.15
C ALA A 416 -1.30 16.70 -7.62
N ARG A 417 -0.30 17.54 -7.84
CA ARG A 417 0.24 17.84 -9.16
C ARG A 417 1.75 17.71 -9.12
N ARG A 418 2.34 17.16 -10.17
CA ARG A 418 3.80 17.17 -10.34
C ARG A 418 4.18 17.56 -11.76
N ILE A 419 5.34 18.19 -11.87
CA ILE A 419 5.98 18.52 -13.14
C ILE A 419 7.22 17.66 -13.25
N GLY A 420 7.29 16.79 -14.27
CA GLY A 420 8.39 15.85 -14.44
C GLY A 420 8.13 14.46 -13.82
N PRO A 421 9.17 13.62 -13.75
CA PRO A 421 9.11 12.26 -13.23
C PRO A 421 8.78 12.18 -11.74
N TYR A 422 8.51 10.96 -11.28
CA TYR A 422 8.33 10.67 -9.86
C TYR A 422 9.62 10.97 -9.08
N ASN A 423 9.47 11.47 -7.87
CA ASN A 423 10.57 11.71 -6.94
C ASN A 423 10.23 11.08 -5.59
N GLU A 424 10.97 10.04 -5.21
CA GLU A 424 10.72 9.29 -3.99
C GLU A 424 11.07 10.08 -2.73
N TYR A 425 12.06 10.98 -2.78
CA TYR A 425 12.52 11.74 -1.63
C TYR A 425 11.45 12.67 -1.07
N VAL A 426 10.56 13.19 -1.92
CA VAL A 426 9.39 13.97 -1.47
C VAL A 426 8.52 13.13 -0.53
N TYR A 427 8.24 11.89 -0.90
CA TYR A 427 7.42 11.00 -0.09
C TYR A 427 8.18 10.46 1.11
N THR A 428 9.48 10.20 0.98
CA THR A 428 10.32 9.81 2.11
C THR A 428 10.34 10.89 3.18
N PHE A 429 10.45 12.17 2.82
CA PHE A 429 10.35 13.26 3.79
C PHE A 429 9.01 13.21 4.55
N PHE A 430 7.88 13.16 3.82
CA PHE A 430 6.56 13.11 4.45
C PHE A 430 6.25 11.82 5.22
N LYS A 431 7.05 10.77 5.08
CA LYS A 431 7.03 9.57 5.94
C LYS A 431 7.85 9.73 7.21
N CYS A 432 8.83 10.61 7.19
CA CYS A 432 9.88 10.67 8.19
C CYS A 432 9.89 12.00 8.93
N LEU A 433 8.73 12.44 9.45
CA LEU A 433 8.57 13.75 10.12
C LEU A 433 8.94 13.70 11.61
N SER A 434 9.97 12.91 11.97
CA SER A 434 10.64 12.96 13.28
C SER A 434 12.15 12.80 13.11
N PRO A 435 12.96 13.29 14.07
CA PRO A 435 14.42 13.16 14.00
C PRO A 435 14.90 11.73 13.81
N GLU A 436 14.33 10.77 14.55
CA GLU A 436 14.70 9.34 14.51
C GLU A 436 14.46 8.76 13.12
N ARG A 437 13.32 9.07 12.51
CA ARG A 437 12.94 8.60 11.17
C ARG A 437 13.80 9.22 10.08
N VAL A 438 14.05 10.53 10.15
CA VAL A 438 14.95 11.21 9.21
C VAL A 438 16.34 10.61 9.29
N MET A 439 16.92 10.47 10.50
CA MET A 439 18.25 9.88 10.67
C MET A 439 18.32 8.44 10.16
N TYR A 440 17.26 7.65 10.35
CA TYR A 440 17.18 6.30 9.80
C TYR A 440 17.20 6.31 8.26
N ALA A 441 16.37 7.15 7.64
CA ALA A 441 16.30 7.25 6.18
C ALA A 441 17.63 7.77 5.59
N GLU A 442 18.25 8.78 6.20
CA GLU A 442 19.57 9.28 5.81
C GLU A 442 20.65 8.20 5.90
N GLY A 443 20.67 7.44 7.02
CA GLY A 443 21.57 6.30 7.19
C GLY A 443 21.38 5.22 6.13
N TRP A 444 20.13 4.94 5.77
CA TRP A 444 19.79 4.03 4.69
C TRP A 444 20.36 4.50 3.34
N TYR A 445 20.09 5.76 2.96
CA TYR A 445 20.62 6.32 1.71
C TYR A 445 22.14 6.34 1.69
N ALA A 446 22.78 6.69 2.80
CA ALA A 446 24.24 6.69 2.93
C ALA A 446 24.83 5.26 2.84
N SER A 447 24.10 4.24 3.30
CA SER A 447 24.56 2.85 3.32
C SER A 447 24.34 2.09 2.00
N LYS A 448 23.61 2.65 1.04
CA LYS A 448 23.39 2.04 -0.28
C LYS A 448 24.74 1.84 -0.98
N SER A 449 25.41 0.73 -0.69
CA SER A 449 26.55 0.25 -1.48
C SER A 449 26.02 -0.34 -2.78
N HIS A 450 26.77 -0.19 -3.85
CA HIS A 450 26.50 -0.92 -5.08
C HIS A 450 26.75 -2.40 -4.80
N ASP A 451 25.71 -3.22 -4.88
CA ASP A 451 25.85 -4.66 -4.83
C ASP A 451 26.62 -5.10 -6.09
N GLU A 452 27.80 -5.66 -5.91
CA GLU A 452 28.66 -6.14 -7.01
C GLU A 452 28.18 -7.48 -7.59
N GLU A 453 27.19 -8.13 -6.98
CA GLU A 453 26.67 -9.40 -7.48
C GLU A 453 25.90 -9.19 -8.78
N GLU A 454 26.37 -9.86 -9.83
CA GLU A 454 25.77 -9.80 -11.15
C GLU A 454 24.94 -11.06 -11.45
N ILE A 455 23.82 -10.87 -12.13
CA ILE A 455 22.97 -11.95 -12.63
C ILE A 455 22.76 -11.82 -14.13
N GLN A 456 22.46 -12.94 -14.78
CA GLN A 456 22.00 -12.93 -16.16
C GLN A 456 20.46 -12.95 -16.19
N LEU A 457 19.85 -11.93 -16.80
CA LEU A 457 18.42 -11.82 -17.03
C LEU A 457 18.16 -11.60 -18.53
N GLY A 458 17.64 -12.63 -19.20
CA GLY A 458 17.52 -12.62 -20.66
C GLY A 458 18.88 -12.44 -21.36
N ASP A 459 18.95 -11.45 -22.26
CA ASP A 459 20.15 -11.11 -23.03
C ASP A 459 21.09 -10.13 -22.31
N TRP A 460 20.85 -9.86 -21.03
CA TRP A 460 21.58 -8.88 -20.25
C TRP A 460 22.24 -9.50 -19.01
N ILE A 461 23.41 -8.99 -18.66
CA ILE A 461 24.03 -9.16 -17.36
C ILE A 461 23.79 -7.87 -16.61
N ILE A 462 23.20 -7.94 -15.43
CA ILE A 462 22.80 -6.80 -14.62
C ILE A 462 23.19 -7.02 -13.16
N GLN A 463 23.28 -5.96 -12.38
CA GLN A 463 23.36 -6.09 -10.93
C GLN A 463 22.12 -6.82 -10.39
N ARG A 464 22.30 -7.63 -9.34
CA ARG A 464 21.24 -8.44 -8.75
C ARG A 464 20.17 -7.58 -8.07
N ARG A 465 20.60 -6.51 -7.40
CA ARG A 465 19.72 -5.66 -6.59
C ARG A 465 19.21 -4.47 -7.38
N CYS A 466 17.90 -4.23 -7.28
CA CYS A 466 17.28 -3.03 -7.86
C CYS A 466 17.84 -1.76 -7.21
N PRO A 467 18.31 -0.77 -7.99
CA PRO A 467 18.84 0.48 -7.43
C PRO A 467 17.86 1.24 -6.55
N HIS A 468 16.56 1.06 -6.77
CA HIS A 468 15.52 1.74 -5.98
C HIS A 468 15.50 1.23 -4.52
N MET A 469 15.06 -0.01 -4.28
CA MET A 469 14.83 -0.55 -2.94
C MET A 469 15.42 -1.97 -2.79
N CYS A 470 16.52 -2.24 -3.42
CA CYS A 470 17.28 -3.48 -3.30
C CYS A 470 16.51 -4.78 -3.61
N GLY A 471 15.34 -4.67 -4.31
CA GLY A 471 14.56 -5.83 -4.72
C GLY A 471 15.41 -6.81 -5.55
N ASP A 472 15.31 -8.10 -5.28
CA ASP A 472 16.07 -9.15 -5.99
C ASP A 472 15.56 -9.29 -7.44
N LEU A 473 16.33 -8.75 -8.40
CA LEU A 473 15.98 -8.76 -9.82
C LEU A 473 16.01 -10.16 -10.43
N SER A 474 16.66 -11.14 -9.79
CA SER A 474 16.57 -12.54 -10.24
C SER A 474 15.17 -13.12 -10.09
N ARG A 475 14.37 -12.58 -9.16
CA ARG A 475 12.99 -12.99 -8.85
C ARG A 475 11.97 -12.01 -9.39
N PHE A 476 12.22 -10.71 -9.26
CA PHE A 476 11.26 -9.65 -9.54
C PHE A 476 11.62 -8.84 -10.80
N GLY A 477 12.74 -9.11 -11.48
CA GLY A 477 13.11 -8.47 -12.72
C GLY A 477 12.41 -9.08 -13.94
N GLN A 478 11.95 -8.22 -14.84
CA GLN A 478 11.43 -8.60 -16.16
C GLN A 478 12.06 -7.75 -17.23
N THR A 479 12.50 -8.37 -18.33
CA THR A 479 13.06 -7.63 -19.48
C THR A 479 12.13 -7.71 -20.68
N THR A 480 11.93 -6.57 -21.34
CA THR A 480 11.27 -6.45 -22.65
C THR A 480 12.21 -5.64 -23.56
N GLY A 481 12.98 -6.33 -24.40
CA GLY A 481 14.06 -5.70 -25.18
C GLY A 481 15.15 -5.15 -24.24
N SER A 482 15.42 -3.84 -24.32
CA SER A 482 16.36 -3.15 -23.41
C SER A 482 15.72 -2.57 -22.15
N ILE A 483 14.43 -2.74 -21.95
CA ILE A 483 13.75 -2.22 -20.76
C ILE A 483 13.66 -3.32 -19.71
N LEU A 484 14.20 -3.04 -18.52
CA LEU A 484 13.99 -3.82 -17.31
C LEU A 484 12.87 -3.20 -16.50
N THR A 485 11.94 -4.00 -16.02
CA THR A 485 10.94 -3.62 -15.04
C THR A 485 11.15 -4.42 -13.75
N CYS A 486 11.31 -3.73 -12.63
CA CYS A 486 11.28 -4.36 -11.30
C CYS A 486 9.83 -4.49 -10.84
N ALA A 487 9.30 -5.71 -10.73
CA ALA A 487 7.90 -5.96 -10.37
C ALA A 487 7.55 -5.56 -8.92
N MET A 488 8.55 -5.37 -8.04
CA MET A 488 8.30 -4.94 -6.65
C MET A 488 7.55 -3.61 -6.58
N HIS A 489 8.02 -2.60 -7.33
CA HIS A 489 7.45 -1.25 -7.32
C HIS A 489 7.12 -0.71 -8.72
N GLY A 490 7.35 -1.50 -9.79
CA GLY A 490 7.11 -1.12 -11.17
C GLY A 490 8.18 -0.17 -11.74
N TRP A 491 9.33 -0.04 -11.10
CA TRP A 491 10.42 0.80 -11.60
C TRP A 491 11.05 0.23 -12.86
N GLN A 492 11.31 1.12 -13.82
CA GLN A 492 11.83 0.77 -15.13
C GLN A 492 13.21 1.39 -15.36
N PHE A 493 14.08 0.62 -16.06
CA PHE A 493 15.44 0.99 -16.39
C PHE A 493 15.72 0.67 -17.85
N ASP A 494 16.40 1.56 -18.55
CA ASP A 494 16.97 1.26 -19.86
C ASP A 494 18.33 0.59 -19.70
N LEU A 495 18.40 -0.69 -19.98
CA LEU A 495 19.62 -1.50 -19.83
C LEU A 495 20.73 -1.12 -20.79
N SER A 496 20.42 -0.42 -21.90
CA SER A 496 21.44 0.05 -22.85
C SER A 496 22.24 1.24 -22.31
N THR A 497 21.63 2.04 -21.45
CA THR A 497 22.22 3.25 -20.87
C THR A 497 22.41 3.18 -19.36
N GLY A 498 21.79 2.20 -18.69
CA GLY A 498 21.71 2.08 -17.24
C GLY A 498 20.81 3.12 -16.58
N ARG A 499 20.08 3.94 -17.37
CA ARG A 499 19.29 5.05 -16.85
C ARG A 499 17.95 4.57 -16.28
N CYS A 500 17.54 5.15 -15.15
CA CYS A 500 16.18 5.01 -14.65
C CYS A 500 15.18 5.74 -15.56
N LEU A 501 14.07 5.09 -15.89
CA LEU A 501 12.97 5.65 -16.70
C LEU A 501 11.79 6.10 -15.83
N THR A 502 11.74 5.67 -14.58
CA THR A 502 10.66 6.00 -13.63
C THR A 502 10.94 7.29 -12.88
N SER A 503 12.20 7.54 -12.54
CA SER A 503 12.70 8.76 -11.89
C SER A 503 13.78 9.41 -12.74
N ASP A 504 13.97 10.72 -12.61
CA ASP A 504 15.05 11.47 -13.25
C ASP A 504 16.28 11.62 -12.33
N ASP A 505 16.25 10.96 -11.16
CA ASP A 505 17.37 10.92 -10.25
C ASP A 505 18.48 10.00 -10.77
N ASP A 506 19.64 10.57 -11.05
CA ASP A 506 20.81 9.83 -11.54
C ASP A 506 21.39 8.85 -10.50
N SER A 507 21.02 8.93 -9.22
CA SER A 507 21.43 7.97 -8.19
C SER A 507 20.85 6.56 -8.40
N HIS A 508 19.75 6.45 -9.13
CA HIS A 508 19.06 5.19 -9.42
C HIS A 508 19.51 4.56 -10.76
N ARG A 509 20.79 4.58 -11.05
CA ARG A 509 21.33 3.91 -12.25
C ARG A 509 21.54 2.43 -12.00
N ILE A 510 21.16 1.61 -12.99
CA ILE A 510 21.45 0.16 -12.97
C ILE A 510 22.74 -0.15 -13.69
N SER A 511 23.57 -0.99 -13.10
CA SER A 511 24.70 -1.61 -13.79
C SER A 511 24.18 -2.69 -14.73
N SER A 512 24.48 -2.56 -16.02
CA SER A 512 23.99 -3.49 -17.05
C SER A 512 24.96 -3.55 -18.24
N ARG A 513 25.04 -4.75 -18.84
CA ARG A 513 25.76 -4.97 -20.10
C ARG A 513 25.14 -6.12 -20.89
N PRO A 514 25.25 -6.14 -22.23
CA PRO A 514 24.77 -7.27 -23.01
C PRO A 514 25.48 -8.57 -22.59
N ALA A 515 24.70 -9.65 -22.45
CA ALA A 515 25.28 -10.98 -22.31
C ALA A 515 25.97 -11.35 -23.64
N ARG A 516 27.27 -11.65 -23.60
CA ARG A 516 28.02 -12.03 -24.82
C ARG A 516 27.33 -13.21 -25.48
N VAL A 517 26.94 -13.08 -26.75
CA VAL A 517 26.47 -14.20 -27.57
C VAL A 517 27.59 -15.22 -27.62
N ARG A 518 27.40 -16.37 -27.02
CA ARG A 518 28.36 -17.48 -27.10
C ARG A 518 28.37 -18.02 -28.51
N THR A 519 29.47 -17.81 -29.22
CA THR A 519 29.83 -18.67 -30.36
C THR A 519 29.95 -20.11 -29.85
N PRO A 520 29.40 -21.12 -30.54
CA PRO A 520 29.47 -22.50 -30.06
C PRO A 520 30.92 -23.01 -30.08
N GLY A 521 31.56 -23.06 -28.92
CA GLY A 521 32.91 -23.56 -28.80
C GLY A 521 33.55 -23.30 -27.44
N LYS A 522 33.50 -24.32 -26.56
CA LYS A 522 34.13 -24.46 -25.24
C LYS A 522 33.27 -23.97 -24.06
N ARG A 523 32.75 -24.93 -23.29
CA ARG A 523 32.12 -24.75 -22.00
C ARG A 523 33.12 -24.34 -20.92
N PRO A 524 32.94 -23.23 -20.21
CA PRO A 524 33.34 -23.11 -18.82
C PRO A 524 32.18 -23.52 -17.91
N SER A 525 32.48 -24.18 -16.82
CA SER A 525 31.54 -24.54 -15.78
C SER A 525 31.12 -23.27 -15.03
N LEU A 526 29.97 -22.71 -15.35
CA LEU A 526 29.27 -21.73 -14.52
C LEU A 526 28.18 -22.49 -13.77
N THR A 527 28.09 -22.25 -12.50
CA THR A 527 27.04 -22.81 -11.62
C THR A 527 25.66 -22.44 -12.20
N ARG A 528 25.04 -23.43 -12.79
CA ARG A 528 23.71 -23.35 -13.37
C ARG A 528 22.76 -23.26 -12.20
N VAL A 529 22.04 -22.13 -12.06
CA VAL A 529 20.83 -22.10 -11.23
C VAL A 529 19.92 -23.20 -11.76
N LYS A 530 19.68 -24.21 -10.94
CA LYS A 530 18.78 -25.32 -11.30
C LYS A 530 17.39 -24.76 -11.51
N ARG A 531 16.88 -24.85 -12.75
CA ARG A 531 15.44 -24.72 -12.98
C ARG A 531 14.74 -25.72 -12.09
N VAL A 532 13.78 -25.26 -11.30
CA VAL A 532 12.87 -26.15 -10.59
C VAL A 532 11.99 -26.80 -11.66
N PRO A 533 11.98 -28.13 -11.79
CA PRO A 533 11.11 -28.80 -12.76
C PRO A 533 9.65 -28.59 -12.35
N GLY A 534 8.82 -28.11 -13.27
CA GLY A 534 7.36 -28.07 -13.08
C GLY A 534 6.72 -26.67 -13.07
N LEU A 535 7.48 -25.59 -13.26
CA LEU A 535 6.89 -24.27 -13.39
C LEU A 535 6.42 -24.03 -14.84
N PRO A 536 5.13 -23.71 -15.07
CA PRO A 536 4.68 -23.26 -16.38
C PRO A 536 5.33 -21.90 -16.70
N GLU A 537 5.78 -21.71 -17.94
CA GLU A 537 6.22 -20.40 -18.42
C GLU A 537 5.02 -19.43 -18.34
N LEU A 538 5.16 -18.38 -17.56
CA LEU A 538 4.24 -17.24 -17.60
C LEU A 538 4.37 -16.63 -19.01
N ARG A 539 3.34 -16.78 -19.83
CA ARG A 539 3.29 -16.13 -21.14
C ARG A 539 3.25 -14.62 -20.93
N PRO A 540 4.09 -13.86 -21.64
CA PRO A 540 3.95 -12.40 -21.68
C PRO A 540 2.53 -12.05 -22.14
N LEU A 541 1.92 -11.05 -21.51
CA LEU A 541 0.68 -10.46 -22.04
C LEU A 541 0.98 -9.88 -23.42
N GLU A 542 0.44 -10.48 -24.48
CA GLU A 542 0.44 -9.83 -25.79
C GLU A 542 -0.34 -8.51 -25.66
N PRO A 543 0.18 -7.41 -26.18
CA PRO A 543 -0.59 -6.17 -26.25
C PRO A 543 -1.83 -6.45 -27.10
N ALA A 544 -2.99 -6.04 -26.60
CA ALA A 544 -4.26 -6.17 -27.27
C ALA A 544 -4.13 -5.73 -28.75
N ARG A 545 -4.35 -6.65 -29.68
CA ARG A 545 -4.34 -6.36 -31.11
C ARG A 545 -5.45 -5.35 -31.41
N ALA A 546 -5.05 -4.13 -31.73
CA ALA A 546 -5.93 -3.18 -32.38
C ALA A 546 -6.27 -3.73 -33.78
N THR A 547 -7.46 -4.28 -33.97
CA THR A 547 -8.02 -4.58 -35.27
C THR A 547 -8.44 -3.23 -35.90
N GLY A 548 -7.66 -2.71 -36.78
CA GLY A 548 -7.97 -1.48 -37.54
C GLY A 548 -6.99 -1.30 -38.68
N ASP A 549 -7.54 -1.51 -39.87
CA ASP A 549 -6.96 -1.35 -41.18
C ASP A 549 -6.13 -0.06 -41.33
N ARG A 550 -4.87 -0.19 -41.73
CA ARG A 550 -3.98 0.93 -42.02
C ARG A 550 -3.77 1.05 -43.52
N SER A 551 -4.52 1.95 -44.11
CA SER A 551 -4.05 2.61 -45.32
C SER A 551 -4.72 3.98 -45.43
N LYS A 552 -4.07 5.04 -44.92
CA LYS A 552 -4.07 6.40 -45.52
C LYS A 552 -3.13 7.31 -44.71
N ALA A 553 -2.27 7.93 -45.46
CA ALA A 553 -1.24 8.87 -45.04
C ALA A 553 -1.80 10.10 -44.30
N LEU A 554 -1.14 10.52 -43.22
CA LEU A 554 -1.39 11.76 -42.50
C LEU A 554 -0.80 12.95 -43.29
N SER A 555 -1.66 13.80 -43.83
CA SER A 555 -1.35 15.17 -44.24
C SER A 555 -1.64 16.13 -43.08
N ALA A 556 -0.82 17.18 -42.94
CA ALA A 556 -0.81 18.18 -41.88
C ALA A 556 -2.15 18.90 -41.65
N PRO A 557 -2.44 19.35 -40.41
CA PRO A 557 -3.71 20.03 -40.11
C PRO A 557 -3.73 21.46 -40.64
N LYS A 558 -4.83 21.79 -41.38
CA LYS A 558 -5.19 23.15 -41.77
C LYS A 558 -5.82 23.90 -40.60
N GLU A 559 -5.50 25.18 -40.51
CA GLU A 559 -6.03 26.15 -39.57
C GLU A 559 -7.57 26.19 -39.54
N LEU A 560 -8.13 26.27 -38.33
CA LEU A 560 -9.56 26.47 -38.08
C LEU A 560 -9.90 27.97 -38.12
N PRO A 561 -11.04 28.38 -38.73
CA PRO A 561 -11.45 29.77 -38.76
C PRO A 561 -12.07 30.24 -37.42
N ALA A 562 -11.86 31.53 -37.14
CA ALA A 562 -12.28 32.23 -35.95
C ALA A 562 -13.81 32.21 -35.74
N ALA A 563 -14.23 31.83 -34.52
CA ALA A 563 -15.62 31.87 -34.12
C ALA A 563 -16.10 33.29 -33.82
N SER A 564 -17.22 33.68 -34.45
CA SER A 564 -17.91 34.95 -34.31
C SER A 564 -18.56 35.12 -32.92
N ARG A 565 -18.40 36.32 -32.34
CA ARG A 565 -19.06 36.77 -31.08
C ARG A 565 -20.59 36.82 -31.21
N PRO A 566 -21.36 36.38 -30.20
CA PRO A 566 -22.80 36.65 -30.16
C PRO A 566 -23.11 38.06 -29.64
N LYS A 567 -24.08 38.69 -30.33
CA LYS A 567 -24.61 40.02 -30.02
C LYS A 567 -25.39 40.04 -28.69
N LYS A 568 -25.15 41.11 -27.92
CA LYS A 568 -25.96 41.51 -26.76
C LYS A 568 -27.41 41.78 -27.18
N ARG A 569 -28.37 41.22 -26.50
CA ARG A 569 -29.76 41.70 -26.46
C ARG A 569 -30.07 42.34 -25.10
N ALA A 570 -30.77 43.47 -25.24
CA ALA A 570 -31.07 44.45 -24.20
C ALA A 570 -32.07 43.95 -23.15
N ALA A 571 -31.99 44.57 -22.00
CA ALA A 571 -32.80 44.44 -20.83
C ALA A 571 -34.29 44.79 -21.05
N ALA A 572 -35.20 44.10 -20.33
CA ALA A 572 -36.51 44.60 -19.99
C ALA A 572 -36.70 44.50 -18.50
N THR A 573 -36.97 45.67 -17.94
CA THR A 573 -37.26 45.99 -16.54
C THR A 573 -38.63 45.47 -16.15
N GLN A 574 -38.80 44.79 -15.03
CA GLN A 574 -40.06 44.75 -14.29
C GLN A 574 -39.87 44.62 -12.78
N SER A 575 -40.20 45.70 -12.17
CA SER A 575 -40.78 46.08 -10.88
C SER A 575 -40.76 45.12 -9.66
N ARG A 576 -40.26 45.74 -8.61
CA ARG A 576 -40.32 45.38 -7.17
C ARG A 576 -41.75 45.08 -6.71
N ARG A 577 -41.93 44.04 -5.90
CA ARG A 577 -42.89 44.01 -4.78
C ARG A 577 -42.18 43.59 -3.51
N GLN A 578 -42.16 44.49 -2.55
CA GLN A 578 -41.80 44.27 -1.15
C GLN A 578 -42.93 43.49 -0.48
N VAL A 579 -42.61 42.46 0.30
CA VAL A 579 -43.50 41.93 1.33
C VAL A 579 -42.72 41.91 2.64
N ARG A 580 -43.24 42.58 3.65
CA ARG A 580 -42.76 42.64 5.04
C ARG A 580 -43.12 41.37 5.79
N PRO A 581 -42.34 40.98 6.82
CA PRO A 581 -42.65 39.84 7.69
C PRO A 581 -43.64 40.24 8.81
N PRO A 582 -44.43 39.29 9.35
CA PRO A 582 -45.21 39.51 10.56
C PRO A 582 -44.36 39.28 11.81
N ARG A 583 -44.66 40.08 12.82
CA ARG A 583 -44.17 39.96 14.20
C ARG A 583 -45.08 39.00 14.98
N GLY A 584 -44.47 38.24 15.86
CA GLY A 584 -44.78 37.93 17.25
C GLY A 584 -46.13 37.26 17.58
N ASP A 585 -46.01 36.05 18.17
CA ASP A 585 -46.32 35.88 19.63
C ASP A 585 -45.62 34.58 20.09
#